data_d9a65c28a6d45e9170386d0144def026
#
_entry.id   d9a65c28a6d45e9170386d0144def026
#
_cell.length_a   1.000
_cell.length_b   1.000
_cell.length_c   1.000
_cell.angle_alpha   90.00
_cell.angle_beta   90.00
_cell.angle_gamma   90.00
#
_symmetry.space_group_name_H-M   'P 1'
#
loop_
_entity.id
_entity.type
_entity.pdbx_description
1 polymer ?
#
loop_
_entity_poly.entity_id
_entity_poly.type
_entity_poly.pdbx_seq_one_letter_code
_entity_poly.pdbx_strand_id
1 'polypeptide(L)'
;MHFKLIVAFVEDSKTDDIMDAAREAGATGCTVINNARGEGIKESKTFFGLTLATQRDVVLLLVEQHLSRDILEHIGQVGEFDEKPGTGIAVLIDVEDAVGIVHQAQELSEIVEENL
;
A
#
# COMPACT_ATOMS: atom_id res chain seq x y z
N MET A 1 1.02 19.66 6.85
CA MET A 1 1.51 18.46 6.10
C MET A 1 0.34 17.77 5.44
N HIS A 2 0.49 17.41 4.18
CA HIS A 2 -0.56 16.76 3.42
C HIS A 2 -0.30 15.26 3.30
N PHE A 3 -1.34 14.45 3.47
CA PHE A 3 -1.24 13.00 3.46
C PHE A 3 -1.96 12.38 2.28
N LYS A 4 -1.48 11.23 1.88
CA LYS A 4 -2.12 10.34 0.91
C LYS A 4 -2.37 8.99 1.57
N LEU A 5 -3.36 8.28 1.07
CA LEU A 5 -3.64 6.91 1.51
C LEU A 5 -3.26 5.95 0.39
N ILE A 6 -2.41 4.99 0.71
CA ILE A 6 -2.16 3.88 -0.20
C ILE A 6 -3.00 2.71 0.26
N VAL A 7 -3.76 2.14 -0.66
CA VAL A 7 -4.53 0.92 -0.44
C VAL A 7 -3.99 -0.13 -1.39
N ALA A 8 -3.47 -1.21 -0.84
CA ALA A 8 -2.90 -2.30 -1.63
C ALA A 8 -3.67 -3.60 -1.36
N PHE A 9 -4.04 -4.29 -2.43
CA PHE A 9 -4.66 -5.61 -2.38
C PHE A 9 -3.61 -6.59 -2.82
N VAL A 10 -3.16 -7.45 -1.92
CA VAL A 10 -2.00 -8.30 -2.17
C VAL A 10 -2.29 -9.76 -1.83
N GLU A 11 -1.56 -10.67 -2.45
CA GLU A 11 -1.54 -12.05 -1.98
C GLU A 11 -0.99 -12.08 -0.56
N ASP A 12 -1.59 -12.89 0.30
CA ASP A 12 -1.20 -12.95 1.70
C ASP A 12 0.27 -13.39 1.88
N SER A 13 0.79 -14.16 0.95
CA SER A 13 2.21 -14.56 0.96
C SER A 13 3.18 -13.41 0.72
N LYS A 14 2.70 -12.27 0.21
CA LYS A 14 3.53 -11.11 -0.12
C LYS A 14 3.40 -9.96 0.87
N THR A 15 2.48 -10.06 1.82
CA THR A 15 2.15 -8.95 2.72
C THR A 15 3.36 -8.45 3.50
N ASP A 16 4.14 -9.34 4.07
CA ASP A 16 5.31 -8.94 4.86
C ASP A 16 6.36 -8.22 4.03
N ASP A 17 6.61 -8.69 2.82
CA ASP A 17 7.55 -8.04 1.90
C ASP A 17 7.09 -6.64 1.49
N ILE A 18 5.77 -6.49 1.28
CA ILE A 18 5.17 -5.19 0.96
C ILE A 18 5.31 -4.22 2.14
N MET A 19 5.07 -4.69 3.36
CA MET A 19 5.22 -3.87 4.56
C MET A 19 6.67 -3.41 4.74
N ASP A 20 7.63 -4.32 4.55
CA ASP A 20 9.05 -3.99 4.64
C ASP A 20 9.45 -2.97 3.58
N ALA A 21 9.01 -3.18 2.35
CA ALA A 21 9.26 -2.25 1.25
C ALA A 21 8.71 -0.85 1.54
N ALA A 22 7.50 -0.79 2.09
CA ALA A 22 6.89 0.49 2.46
C ALA A 22 7.71 1.23 3.52
N ARG A 23 8.18 0.53 4.54
CA ARG A 23 9.03 1.12 5.58
C ARG A 23 10.35 1.63 5.01
N GLU A 24 10.99 0.85 4.16
CA GLU A 24 12.23 1.26 3.50
C GLU A 24 12.07 2.56 2.71
N ALA A 25 10.90 2.75 2.11
CA ALA A 25 10.62 3.93 1.30
C ALA A 25 10.08 5.12 2.12
N GLY A 26 9.90 4.97 3.44
CA GLY A 26 9.56 6.07 4.33
C GLY A 26 8.18 6.01 4.98
N ALA A 27 7.45 4.91 4.85
CA ALA A 27 6.19 4.74 5.57
C ALA A 27 6.45 4.57 7.07
N THR A 28 5.67 5.25 7.90
CA THR A 28 5.83 5.22 9.36
C THR A 28 4.90 4.21 10.04
N GLY A 29 3.90 3.73 9.34
CA GLY A 29 2.96 2.75 9.89
C GLY A 29 2.17 2.08 8.81
N CYS A 30 1.55 0.97 9.18
CA CYS A 30 0.81 0.13 8.25
C CYS A 30 -0.32 -0.57 9.00
N THR A 31 -1.49 -0.61 8.40
CA THR A 31 -2.62 -1.40 8.89
C THR A 31 -2.89 -2.51 7.88
N VAL A 32 -3.01 -3.73 8.37
CA VAL A 32 -3.30 -4.89 7.52
C VAL A 32 -4.66 -5.45 7.90
N ILE A 33 -5.52 -5.62 6.92
CA ILE A 33 -6.79 -6.32 7.05
C ILE A 33 -6.61 -7.68 6.39
N ASN A 34 -6.62 -8.73 7.19
CA ASN A 34 -6.41 -10.09 6.70
C ASN A 34 -7.70 -10.69 6.16
N ASN A 35 -7.55 -11.70 5.32
CA ASN A 35 -8.66 -12.53 4.86
C ASN A 35 -9.71 -11.77 4.03
N ALA A 36 -9.27 -10.84 3.23
CA ALA A 36 -10.13 -10.19 2.26
C ALA A 36 -10.41 -11.14 1.10
N ARG A 37 -11.64 -11.12 0.60
CA ARG A 37 -12.03 -11.94 -0.54
C ARG A 37 -12.24 -11.06 -1.76
N GLY A 38 -11.54 -11.39 -2.85
CA GLY A 38 -11.74 -10.73 -4.12
C GLY A 38 -12.48 -11.63 -5.09
N GLU A 39 -13.44 -11.06 -5.83
CA GLU A 39 -14.16 -11.78 -6.87
C GLU A 39 -14.19 -10.95 -8.14
N GLY A 40 -13.92 -11.59 -9.28
CA GLY A 40 -14.03 -10.94 -10.57
C GLY A 40 -15.48 -10.73 -10.96
N ILE A 41 -15.74 -9.70 -11.74
CA ILE A 41 -17.10 -9.39 -12.24
C ILE A 41 -17.57 -10.43 -13.26
N LYS A 42 -16.63 -10.98 -14.03
CA LYS A 42 -16.92 -12.04 -15.00
C LYS A 42 -16.76 -13.40 -14.34
N GLU A 43 -17.31 -14.43 -14.94
CA GLU A 43 -17.12 -15.82 -14.51
C GLU A 43 -15.66 -16.27 -14.60
N SER A 44 -14.75 -15.43 -15.06
CA SER A 44 -13.33 -15.66 -14.88
C SER A 44 -13.06 -15.74 -13.38
N LYS A 45 -12.29 -16.70 -12.95
CA LYS A 45 -11.98 -16.95 -11.55
C LYS A 45 -10.95 -15.95 -11.02
N THR A 46 -11.13 -14.66 -11.34
CA THR A 46 -10.17 -13.62 -10.97
C THR A 46 -10.86 -12.36 -10.50
N PHE A 47 -10.17 -11.62 -9.61
CA PHE A 47 -10.54 -10.29 -9.15
C PHE A 47 -9.34 -9.38 -9.40
N PHE A 48 -9.45 -8.38 -10.27
CA PHE A 48 -8.32 -7.55 -10.70
C PHE A 48 -7.12 -8.39 -11.16
N GLY A 49 -7.36 -9.52 -11.83
CA GLY A 49 -6.28 -10.44 -12.19
C GLY A 49 -5.83 -11.37 -11.07
N LEU A 50 -6.41 -11.28 -9.87
CA LEU A 50 -6.08 -12.10 -8.72
C LEU A 50 -6.92 -13.38 -8.71
N THR A 51 -6.33 -14.52 -8.37
CA THR A 51 -7.01 -15.79 -8.33
C THR A 51 -8.04 -15.84 -7.20
N LEU A 52 -9.28 -16.23 -7.50
CA LEU A 52 -10.36 -16.30 -6.50
C LEU A 52 -10.06 -17.22 -5.33
N ALA A 53 -9.36 -18.31 -5.56
CA ALA A 53 -9.04 -19.30 -4.54
C ALA A 53 -8.02 -18.79 -3.53
N THR A 54 -7.33 -17.68 -3.80
CA THR A 54 -6.28 -17.14 -2.95
C THR A 54 -6.86 -16.07 -2.03
N GLN A 55 -6.57 -16.15 -0.75
CA GLN A 55 -6.90 -15.10 0.18
C GLN A 55 -6.04 -13.89 -0.07
N ARG A 56 -6.61 -12.71 0.20
CA ARG A 56 -5.94 -11.43 0.01
C ARG A 56 -5.84 -10.70 1.33
N ASP A 57 -4.78 -9.93 1.47
CA ASP A 57 -4.69 -8.94 2.52
C ASP A 57 -4.89 -7.55 1.92
N VAL A 58 -5.47 -6.66 2.70
CA VAL A 58 -5.57 -5.25 2.37
C VAL A 58 -4.57 -4.51 3.24
N VAL A 59 -3.64 -3.83 2.62
CA VAL A 59 -2.61 -3.05 3.30
C VAL A 59 -2.96 -1.57 3.15
N LEU A 60 -3.10 -0.89 4.28
CA LEU A 60 -3.44 0.54 4.32
C LEU A 60 -2.26 1.31 4.89
N LEU A 61 -1.80 2.31 4.15
CA LEU A 61 -0.66 3.14 4.52
C LEU A 61 -1.07 4.61 4.43
N LEU A 62 -1.04 5.31 5.56
CA LEU A 62 -1.17 6.77 5.55
C LEU A 62 0.23 7.34 5.41
N VAL A 63 0.50 8.02 4.30
CA VAL A 63 1.84 8.45 3.92
C VAL A 63 1.88 9.94 3.65
N GLU A 64 3.05 10.54 3.85
CA GLU A 64 3.24 11.95 3.53
C GLU A 64 3.30 12.12 2.00
N GLN A 65 2.73 13.21 1.48
CA GLN A 65 2.54 13.39 0.03
C GLN A 65 3.84 13.34 -0.77
N HIS A 66 4.94 13.89 -0.23
CA HIS A 66 6.21 13.94 -0.95
C HIS A 66 6.86 12.56 -1.08
N LEU A 67 6.56 11.65 -0.16
CA LEU A 67 7.06 10.28 -0.16
C LEU A 67 6.09 9.31 -0.84
N SER A 68 4.86 9.72 -1.09
CA SER A 68 3.79 8.82 -1.49
C SER A 68 4.07 8.08 -2.80
N ARG A 69 4.58 8.79 -3.79
CA ARG A 69 4.86 8.18 -5.10
C ARG A 69 5.99 7.16 -5.02
N ASP A 70 7.05 7.48 -4.30
CA ASP A 70 8.18 6.57 -4.12
C ASP A 70 7.78 5.31 -3.37
N ILE A 71 6.94 5.46 -2.32
CA ILE A 71 6.41 4.31 -1.59
C ILE A 71 5.56 3.44 -2.51
N LEU A 72 4.65 4.05 -3.27
CA LEU A 72 3.77 3.32 -4.19
C LEU A 72 4.58 2.53 -5.22
N GLU A 73 5.56 3.17 -5.84
CA GLU A 73 6.40 2.52 -6.84
C GLU A 73 7.25 1.42 -6.25
N HIS A 74 7.79 1.63 -5.06
CA HIS A 74 8.63 0.64 -4.40
C HIS A 74 7.85 -0.62 -4.03
N ILE A 75 6.67 -0.47 -3.44
CA ILE A 75 5.84 -1.64 -3.13
C ILE A 75 5.38 -2.37 -4.39
N GLY A 76 5.10 -1.63 -5.46
CA GLY A 76 4.75 -2.22 -6.75
C GLY A 76 5.87 -3.06 -7.35
N GLN A 77 7.11 -2.59 -7.22
CA GLN A 77 8.30 -3.31 -7.70
C GLN A 77 8.55 -4.56 -6.87
N VAL A 78 8.53 -4.44 -5.54
CA VAL A 78 8.77 -5.58 -4.65
C VAL A 78 7.69 -6.64 -4.80
N GLY A 79 6.43 -6.21 -4.94
CA GLY A 79 5.31 -7.12 -5.15
C GLY A 79 5.19 -7.65 -6.57
N GLU A 80 5.95 -7.09 -7.51
CA GLU A 80 5.89 -7.44 -8.93
C GLU A 80 4.49 -7.25 -9.53
N PHE A 81 3.80 -6.19 -9.12
CA PHE A 81 2.40 -5.98 -9.46
C PHE A 81 2.16 -5.86 -10.96
N ASP A 82 3.03 -5.13 -11.65
CA ASP A 82 2.88 -4.92 -13.10
C ASP A 82 3.50 -6.04 -13.93
N GLU A 83 4.52 -6.71 -13.41
CA GLU A 83 5.25 -7.76 -14.16
C GLU A 83 4.55 -9.11 -14.09
N LYS A 84 3.90 -9.44 -12.98
CA LYS A 84 3.25 -10.74 -12.78
C LYS A 84 1.76 -10.57 -12.51
N PRO A 85 0.88 -11.01 -13.43
CA PRO A 85 -0.56 -10.93 -13.20
C PRO A 85 -0.98 -11.63 -11.91
N GLY A 86 -1.89 -11.01 -11.18
CA GLY A 86 -2.45 -11.62 -9.99
C GLY A 86 -1.66 -11.45 -8.71
N THR A 87 -0.58 -10.68 -8.72
CA THR A 87 0.24 -10.47 -7.52
C THR A 87 -0.29 -9.35 -6.62
N GLY A 88 -0.90 -8.34 -7.20
CA GLY A 88 -1.46 -7.26 -6.41
C GLY A 88 -1.81 -6.01 -7.20
N ILE A 89 -2.53 -5.13 -6.54
CA ILE A 89 -2.89 -3.80 -7.05
C ILE A 89 -2.71 -2.83 -5.89
N ALA A 90 -2.11 -1.68 -6.16
CA ALA A 90 -2.01 -0.61 -5.18
C ALA A 90 -2.51 0.69 -5.80
N VAL A 91 -3.29 1.44 -5.04
CA VAL A 91 -3.83 2.73 -5.47
C VAL A 91 -3.42 3.81 -4.48
N LEU A 92 -3.27 5.03 -5.00
CA LEU A 92 -2.95 6.21 -4.21
C LEU A 92 -4.17 7.12 -4.19
N ILE A 93 -4.65 7.43 -2.98
CA ILE A 93 -5.87 8.22 -2.78
C ILE A 93 -5.51 9.47 -2.00
N ASP A 94 -6.04 10.61 -2.44
CA ASP A 94 -5.84 11.85 -1.72
C ASP A 94 -6.65 11.86 -0.41
N VAL A 95 -6.06 12.38 0.65
CA VAL A 95 -6.71 12.51 1.96
C VAL A 95 -7.02 13.99 2.17
N GLU A 96 -8.31 14.32 2.24
CA GLU A 96 -8.72 15.70 2.43
C GLU A 96 -8.27 16.24 3.78
N ASP A 97 -8.44 15.45 4.84
CA ASP A 97 -8.06 15.86 6.19
C ASP A 97 -7.79 14.61 7.05
N ALA A 98 -7.05 14.80 8.13
CA ALA A 98 -6.76 13.73 9.08
C ALA A 98 -6.56 14.30 10.48
N VAL A 99 -7.03 13.59 11.49
CA VAL A 99 -6.81 13.91 12.90
C VAL A 99 -6.13 12.72 13.57
N GLY A 100 -5.45 12.97 14.68
CA GLY A 100 -4.78 11.91 15.42
C GLY A 100 -3.39 11.57 14.90
N ILE A 101 -2.76 12.47 14.15
CA ILE A 101 -1.49 12.23 13.48
C ILE A 101 -0.35 13.13 13.95
N VAL A 102 -0.50 13.83 15.07
CA VAL A 102 0.48 14.85 15.49
C VAL A 102 1.89 14.25 15.62
N HIS A 103 2.00 13.08 16.24
CA HIS A 103 3.31 12.44 16.43
C HIS A 103 3.91 11.92 15.11
N GLN A 104 3.07 11.39 14.23
CA GLN A 104 3.51 10.96 12.90
C GLN A 104 3.97 12.15 12.05
N ALA A 105 3.28 13.29 12.15
CA ALA A 105 3.66 14.49 11.42
C ALA A 105 5.05 14.98 11.82
N GLN A 106 5.39 14.93 13.10
CA GLN A 106 6.73 15.31 13.59
C GLN A 106 7.81 14.37 13.02
N GLU A 107 7.60 13.07 13.10
CA GLU A 107 8.52 12.07 12.57
C GLU A 107 8.69 12.22 11.06
N LEU A 108 7.59 12.40 10.34
CA LEU A 108 7.62 12.55 8.89
C LEU A 108 8.28 13.84 8.44
N SER A 109 8.17 14.92 9.21
CA SER A 109 8.88 16.17 8.91
C SER A 109 10.38 15.97 8.85
N GLU A 110 10.93 15.20 9.77
CA GLU A 110 12.36 14.88 9.78
C GLU A 110 12.75 14.05 8.55
N ILE A 111 11.95 13.03 8.21
CA ILE A 111 12.19 12.18 7.05
C ILE A 111 12.13 12.98 5.75
N VAL A 112 11.14 13.84 5.59
CA VAL A 112 10.98 14.66 4.40
C VAL A 112 12.15 15.63 4.25
N GLU A 113 12.59 16.27 5.34
CA GLU A 113 13.74 17.17 5.32
C GLU A 113 15.02 16.44 4.89
N GLU A 114 15.24 15.20 5.34
CA GLU A 114 16.40 14.40 4.93
C GLU A 114 16.39 14.06 3.44
N ASN A 115 15.22 13.96 2.84
CA ASN A 115 15.06 13.55 1.43
C ASN A 115 14.86 14.73 0.47
N LEU A 116 14.80 15.93 0.98
CA LEU A 116 14.75 17.14 0.16
C LEU A 116 16.17 17.68 -0.04
#